data_fb005c924bf3071b1bbe5bd03c404683
#
_entry.id   fb005c924bf3071b1bbe5bd03c404683
#
_cell.length_a   1.000
_cell.length_b   1.000
_cell.length_c   1.000
_cell.angle_alpha   90.00
_cell.angle_beta   90.00
_cell.angle_gamma   90.00
#
_symmetry.space_group_name_H-M   'P 1'
#
loop_
_entity.id
_entity.type
_entity.pdbx_description
1 polymer ?
#
loop_
_entity_poly.entity_id
_entity_poly.type
_entity_poly.pdbx_seq_one_letter_code
_entity_poly.pdbx_strand_id
1 'polypeptide(L)'
;MDQANQFEEFVERVRSLLGPNPPAVGAGEIEAILELARVAAHSSERRAAPVTTYLAGLVLGGAAPEAREAFLDDLVVRLEVAG
;
A
#
# COMPACT_ATOMS: atom_id res chain seq x y z
N MET A 1 20.82 3.59 -13.91
CA MET A 1 19.98 3.03 -12.85
C MET A 1 18.52 3.34 -13.14
N ASP A 2 17.66 2.37 -13.13
CA ASP A 2 16.27 2.61 -13.47
C ASP A 2 15.44 3.02 -12.25
N GLN A 3 14.21 3.48 -12.50
CA GLN A 3 13.34 3.98 -11.46
C GLN A 3 12.90 2.89 -10.48
N ALA A 4 12.79 1.65 -10.95
CA ALA A 4 12.37 0.55 -10.09
C ALA A 4 13.38 0.32 -8.98
N ASN A 5 14.67 0.34 -9.31
CA ASN A 5 15.72 0.17 -8.29
C ASN A 5 15.73 1.33 -7.30
N GLN A 6 15.52 2.56 -7.78
CA GLN A 6 15.47 3.73 -6.91
C GLN A 6 14.30 3.65 -5.94
N PHE A 7 13.15 3.20 -6.42
CA PHE A 7 11.98 3.04 -5.58
C PHE A 7 12.21 1.98 -4.52
N GLU A 8 12.73 0.83 -4.90
CA GLU A 8 13.01 -0.27 -3.96
C GLU A 8 14.02 0.15 -2.90
N GLU A 9 15.07 0.86 -3.30
CA GLU A 9 16.06 1.37 -2.36
C GLU A 9 15.42 2.33 -1.36
N PHE A 10 14.51 3.18 -1.82
CA PHE A 10 13.82 4.11 -0.94
C PHE A 10 12.93 3.37 0.06
N VAL A 11 12.20 2.35 -0.40
CA VAL A 11 11.35 1.55 0.49
C VAL A 11 12.19 0.90 1.58
N GLU A 12 13.35 0.33 1.22
CA GLU A 12 14.25 -0.27 2.21
C GLU A 12 14.79 0.76 3.20
N ARG A 13 15.06 1.97 2.72
CA ARG A 13 15.49 3.05 3.58
C ARG A 13 14.41 3.42 4.59
N VAL A 14 13.16 3.51 4.14
CA VAL A 14 12.03 3.75 5.03
C VAL A 14 11.91 2.64 6.06
N ARG A 15 12.01 1.38 5.62
CA ARG A 15 11.91 0.25 6.52
C ARG A 15 12.99 0.33 7.63
N SER A 16 14.20 0.73 7.27
CA SER A 16 15.28 0.82 8.25
C SER A 16 15.03 1.89 9.31
N LEU A 17 14.15 2.84 9.03
CA LEU A 17 13.80 3.88 9.98
C LEU A 17 12.62 3.52 10.89
N LEU A 18 11.98 2.38 10.62
CA LEU A 18 10.76 2.00 11.34
C LEU A 18 11.03 1.14 12.58
N GLY A 19 12.27 0.79 12.83
CA GLY A 19 12.62 0.00 14.02
C GLY A 19 13.35 -1.28 13.66
N PRO A 20 13.66 -2.14 14.65
CA PRO A 20 14.52 -3.29 14.43
C PRO A 20 13.87 -4.42 13.62
N ASN A 21 12.55 -4.50 13.58
CA ASN A 21 11.85 -5.57 12.87
C ASN A 21 10.75 -4.99 11.98
N PRO A 22 11.12 -4.23 10.94
CA PRO A 22 10.10 -3.62 10.08
C PRO A 22 9.40 -4.69 9.24
N PRO A 23 8.11 -4.50 8.96
CA PRO A 23 7.39 -5.44 8.10
C PRO A 23 7.96 -5.44 6.69
N ALA A 24 7.93 -6.59 6.04
CA ALA A 24 8.33 -6.70 4.65
C ALA A 24 7.10 -6.67 3.75
N VAL A 25 7.25 -6.02 2.60
CA VAL A 25 6.18 -5.97 1.60
C VAL A 25 6.74 -6.49 0.27
N GLY A 26 6.03 -7.42 -0.34
CA GLY A 26 6.42 -7.98 -1.64
C GLY A 26 5.91 -7.13 -2.79
N ALA A 27 6.34 -7.48 -4.00
CA ALA A 27 6.00 -6.74 -5.21
C ALA A 27 4.48 -6.68 -5.44
N GLY A 28 3.78 -7.79 -5.24
CA GLY A 28 2.33 -7.84 -5.43
C GLY A 28 1.60 -6.95 -4.44
N GLU A 29 2.05 -6.94 -3.19
CA GLU A 29 1.46 -6.08 -2.18
C GLU A 29 1.70 -4.61 -2.50
N ILE A 30 2.90 -4.27 -2.96
CA ILE A 30 3.22 -2.90 -3.36
C ILE A 30 2.32 -2.45 -4.51
N GLU A 31 2.11 -3.30 -5.51
CA GLU A 31 1.21 -2.97 -6.62
C GLU A 31 -0.22 -2.75 -6.12
N ALA A 32 -0.68 -3.55 -5.18
CA ALA A 32 -2.01 -3.41 -4.61
C ALA A 32 -2.15 -2.08 -3.85
N ILE A 33 -1.12 -1.69 -3.09
CA ILE A 33 -1.11 -0.41 -2.38
C ILE A 33 -1.17 0.76 -3.36
N LEU A 34 -0.38 0.69 -4.42
CA LEU A 34 -0.34 1.77 -5.41
C LEU A 34 -1.67 1.90 -6.14
N GLU A 35 -2.31 0.78 -6.44
CA GLU A 35 -3.63 0.80 -7.08
C GLU A 35 -4.68 1.37 -6.13
N LEU A 36 -4.65 0.98 -4.87
CA LEU A 36 -5.54 1.54 -3.86
C LEU A 36 -5.38 3.06 -3.76
N ALA A 37 -4.14 3.51 -3.73
CA ALA A 37 -3.85 4.95 -3.66
C ALA A 37 -4.42 5.68 -4.88
N ARG A 38 -4.25 5.11 -6.08
CA ARG A 38 -4.76 5.69 -7.31
C ARG A 38 -6.29 5.81 -7.27
N VAL A 39 -6.96 4.73 -6.91
CA VAL A 39 -8.43 4.71 -6.88
C VAL A 39 -8.96 5.67 -5.82
N ALA A 40 -8.32 5.71 -4.65
CA ALA A 40 -8.74 6.64 -3.58
C ALA A 40 -8.61 8.09 -4.03
N ALA A 41 -7.52 8.44 -4.68
CA ALA A 41 -7.32 9.80 -5.17
C ALA A 41 -8.37 10.16 -6.23
N HIS A 42 -8.69 9.24 -7.12
CA HIS A 42 -9.69 9.46 -8.16
C HIS A 42 -11.12 9.55 -7.59
N SER A 43 -11.38 8.82 -6.51
CA SER A 43 -12.71 8.81 -5.89
C SER A 43 -12.98 10.07 -5.07
N SER A 44 -11.94 10.78 -4.67
CA SER A 44 -12.07 11.96 -3.83
C SER A 44 -11.09 13.04 -4.29
N GLU A 45 -9.92 13.09 -3.64
CA GLU A 45 -8.87 14.04 -3.99
C GLU A 45 -7.52 13.42 -3.62
N ARG A 46 -6.45 14.11 -3.99
CA ARG A 46 -5.10 13.57 -3.87
C ARG A 46 -4.74 13.16 -2.43
N ARG A 47 -5.20 13.91 -1.44
CA ARG A 47 -4.90 13.60 -0.04
C ARG A 47 -5.57 12.32 0.45
N ALA A 48 -6.58 11.85 -0.28
CA ALA A 48 -7.24 10.61 0.07
C ALA A 48 -6.32 9.40 -0.08
N ALA A 49 -5.34 9.48 -0.99
CA ALA A 49 -4.44 8.35 -1.23
C ALA A 49 -3.65 7.95 0.03
N PRO A 50 -2.86 8.85 0.66
CA PRO A 50 -2.12 8.42 1.85
C PRO A 50 -3.02 8.09 3.04
N VAL A 51 -4.13 8.77 3.20
CA VAL A 51 -5.04 8.49 4.33
C VAL A 51 -5.67 7.12 4.18
N THR A 52 -6.13 6.78 2.98
CA THR A 52 -6.75 5.47 2.73
C THR A 52 -5.74 4.34 2.93
N THR A 53 -4.53 4.49 2.40
CA THR A 53 -3.53 3.45 2.57
C THR A 53 -3.09 3.29 4.02
N TYR A 54 -3.01 4.38 4.76
CA TYR A 54 -2.69 4.32 6.19
C TYR A 54 -3.79 3.59 6.97
N LEU A 55 -5.04 3.91 6.69
CA LEU A 55 -6.17 3.25 7.35
C LEU A 55 -6.18 1.75 7.07
N ALA A 56 -5.94 1.38 5.81
CA ALA A 56 -5.85 -0.04 5.44
C ALA A 56 -4.72 -0.71 6.21
N GLY A 57 -3.58 -0.05 6.33
CA GLY A 57 -2.45 -0.58 7.07
C GLY A 57 -2.76 -0.82 8.54
N LEU A 58 -3.52 0.08 9.15
CA LEU A 58 -3.91 -0.08 10.55
C LEU A 58 -4.80 -1.31 10.75
N VAL A 59 -5.72 -1.54 9.83
CA VAL A 59 -6.61 -2.71 9.89
C VAL A 59 -5.81 -3.98 9.69
N LEU A 60 -4.81 -3.96 8.82
CA LEU A 60 -4.06 -5.14 8.43
C LEU A 60 -2.87 -5.47 9.34
N GLY A 61 -2.62 -4.66 10.36
CA GLY A 61 -1.47 -4.88 11.23
C GLY A 61 -1.41 -6.32 11.74
N GLY A 62 -0.29 -7.00 11.48
CA GLY A 62 -0.09 -8.37 11.90
C GLY A 62 -0.65 -9.43 10.97
N ALA A 63 -1.35 -9.06 9.91
CA ALA A 63 -1.88 -10.04 8.96
C ALA A 63 -0.76 -10.61 8.08
N ALA A 64 -0.97 -11.85 7.60
CA ALA A 64 -0.03 -12.49 6.68
C ALA A 64 -0.01 -11.76 5.34
N PRO A 65 1.12 -11.81 4.60
CA PRO A 65 1.22 -11.11 3.32
C PRO A 65 0.12 -11.43 2.33
N GLU A 66 -0.29 -12.70 2.22
CA GLU A 66 -1.33 -13.11 1.29
C GLU A 66 -2.68 -12.49 1.67
N ALA A 67 -2.96 -12.43 2.97
CA ALA A 67 -4.21 -11.82 3.45
C ALA A 67 -4.19 -10.31 3.22
N ARG A 68 -3.05 -9.68 3.38
CA ARG A 68 -2.93 -8.23 3.14
C ARG A 68 -3.20 -7.89 1.69
N GLU A 69 -2.60 -8.64 0.77
CA GLU A 69 -2.78 -8.39 -0.65
C GLU A 69 -4.24 -8.59 -1.06
N ALA A 70 -4.86 -9.68 -0.61
CA ALA A 70 -6.26 -9.96 -0.92
C ALA A 70 -7.18 -8.86 -0.39
N PHE A 71 -6.92 -8.37 0.82
CA PHE A 71 -7.71 -7.29 1.42
C PHE A 71 -7.60 -6.00 0.60
N LEU A 72 -6.39 -5.66 0.19
CA LEU A 72 -6.19 -4.44 -0.59
C LEU A 72 -6.88 -4.51 -1.95
N ASP A 73 -6.78 -5.65 -2.62
CA ASP A 73 -7.46 -5.86 -3.90
C ASP A 73 -8.97 -5.74 -3.76
N ASP A 74 -9.54 -6.33 -2.70
CA ASP A 74 -10.97 -6.26 -2.44
C ASP A 74 -11.41 -4.83 -2.16
N LEU A 75 -10.62 -4.07 -1.40
CA LEU A 75 -10.93 -2.68 -1.09
C LEU A 75 -10.94 -1.82 -2.36
N VAL A 76 -10.00 -2.07 -3.27
CA VAL A 76 -9.97 -1.39 -4.56
C VAL A 76 -11.29 -1.60 -5.30
N VAL A 77 -11.74 -2.86 -5.39
CA VAL A 77 -12.99 -3.20 -6.07
C VAL A 77 -14.18 -2.48 -5.42
N ARG A 78 -14.22 -2.49 -4.09
CA ARG A 78 -15.33 -1.83 -3.37
C ARG A 78 -15.36 -0.32 -3.60
N LEU A 79 -14.19 0.32 -3.65
CA LEU A 79 -14.13 1.76 -3.91
C LEU A 79 -14.55 2.07 -5.34
N GLU A 80 -14.17 1.25 -6.29
CA GLU A 80 -14.56 1.46 -7.68
C GLU A 80 -16.06 1.31 -7.88
N VAL A 81 -16.67 0.36 -7.20
CA VAL A 81 -18.12 0.15 -7.28
C VAL A 81 -18.87 1.28 -6.58
N ALA A 82 -18.38 1.72 -5.42
CA ALA A 82 -19.03 2.77 -4.64
C ALA A 82 -18.87 4.15 -5.29
N GLY A 83 -17.75 4.33 -5.96
CA GLY A 83 -17.46 5.60 -6.62
C GLY A 83 -18.25 5.80 -7.88
#